data_ad760533d53f4cf6520c70d05481753a
#
_entry.id   ad760533d53f4cf6520c70d05481753a
#
_cell.length_a   1.000
_cell.length_b   1.000
_cell.length_c   1.000
_cell.angle_alpha   90.00
_cell.angle_beta   90.00
_cell.angle_gamma   90.00
#
_symmetry.space_group_name_H-M   'P 1'
#
loop_
_entity.id
_entity.type
_entity.pdbx_description
1 polymer ?
#
loop_
_entity_poly.entity_id
_entity_poly.type
_entity_poly.pdbx_seq_one_letter_code
_entity_poly.pdbx_strand_id
1 'polypeptide(L)'
;DVLHEASKASEERGKALSARLDDLLCGFESVDAGLRNVQEELHAIRESLGLLEHASAVFERIQHHAHDKHVCLACEQAVPPSSLPAFDAHIAQLRQRSSAHASLAADLTSWVQMEAKLYMAKEAHIQRTEHFESHAALSSRMQDAKQRAESAAARGRGAPQGRLDEYAADARELEAALEDLN
;
A
#
# COMPACT_ATOMS: atom_id res chain seq x y z
N ASP A 1 -10.99 -36.55 10.80
CA ASP A 1 -10.87 -35.41 11.73
C ASP A 1 -9.73 -34.47 11.33
N VAL A 2 -8.49 -34.96 11.05
CA VAL A 2 -7.32 -34.15 10.69
C VAL A 2 -7.57 -33.29 9.45
N LEU A 3 -8.13 -33.83 8.38
CA LEU A 3 -8.46 -33.08 7.15
C LEU A 3 -9.46 -31.95 7.38
N HIS A 4 -10.42 -32.16 8.27
CA HIS A 4 -11.41 -31.14 8.58
C HIS A 4 -10.78 -29.99 9.38
N GLU A 5 -9.88 -30.31 10.30
CA GLU A 5 -9.15 -29.31 11.08
C GLU A 5 -8.18 -28.50 10.21
N ALA A 6 -7.44 -29.16 9.30
CA ALA A 6 -6.56 -28.50 8.33
C ALA A 6 -7.33 -27.57 7.38
N SER A 7 -8.48 -28.00 6.87
CA SER A 7 -9.34 -27.17 6.04
C SER A 7 -9.85 -25.95 6.79
N LYS A 8 -10.24 -26.10 8.05
CA LYS A 8 -10.72 -25.00 8.91
C LYS A 8 -9.60 -24.01 9.21
N ALA A 9 -8.40 -24.49 9.54
CA ALA A 9 -7.24 -23.63 9.79
C ALA A 9 -6.87 -22.82 8.53
N SER A 10 -6.92 -23.44 7.35
CA SER A 10 -6.69 -22.74 6.08
C SER A 10 -7.75 -21.69 5.78
N GLU A 11 -9.03 -21.96 6.06
CA GLU A 11 -10.08 -20.95 5.93
C GLU A 11 -9.87 -19.77 6.89
N GLU A 12 -9.47 -20.03 8.13
CA GLU A 12 -9.17 -18.99 9.13
C GLU A 12 -7.99 -18.12 8.67
N ARG A 13 -6.94 -18.73 8.12
CA ARG A 13 -5.81 -17.99 7.54
C ARG A 13 -6.25 -17.12 6.35
N GLY A 14 -7.08 -17.65 5.44
CA GLY A 14 -7.63 -16.87 4.34
C GLY A 14 -8.44 -15.64 4.80
N LYS A 15 -9.24 -15.79 5.87
CA LYS A 15 -9.97 -14.69 6.50
C LYS A 15 -9.04 -13.66 7.13
N ALA A 16 -7.99 -14.12 7.82
CA ALA A 16 -6.99 -13.24 8.41
C ALA A 16 -6.23 -12.42 7.36
N LEU A 17 -5.85 -13.04 6.24
CA LEU A 17 -5.22 -12.35 5.10
C LEU A 17 -6.16 -11.32 4.47
N SER A 18 -7.44 -11.64 4.33
CA SER A 18 -8.44 -10.70 3.81
C SER A 18 -8.63 -9.50 4.74
N ALA A 19 -8.79 -9.73 6.04
CA ALA A 19 -8.92 -8.66 7.03
C ALA A 19 -7.67 -7.76 7.08
N ARG A 20 -6.47 -8.35 6.96
CA ARG A 20 -5.23 -7.58 6.87
C ARG A 20 -5.16 -6.72 5.62
N LEU A 21 -5.62 -7.25 4.48
CA LEU A 21 -5.66 -6.49 3.23
C LEU A 21 -6.63 -5.32 3.33
N ASP A 22 -7.83 -5.52 3.88
CA ASP A 22 -8.84 -4.48 4.07
C ASP A 22 -8.33 -3.35 4.98
N ASP A 23 -7.61 -3.69 6.07
CA ASP A 23 -6.97 -2.71 6.95
C ASP A 23 -5.88 -1.89 6.20
N LEU A 24 -5.06 -2.56 5.39
CA LEU A 24 -3.98 -1.90 4.64
C LEU A 24 -4.50 -1.05 3.47
N LEU A 25 -5.66 -1.36 2.90
CA LEU A 25 -6.28 -0.57 1.83
C LEU A 25 -6.75 0.81 2.28
N CYS A 26 -6.91 1.04 3.59
CA CYS A 26 -7.26 2.35 4.14
C CYS A 26 -8.50 2.99 3.50
N GLY A 27 -9.46 2.20 3.05
CA GLY A 27 -10.70 2.63 2.41
C GLY A 27 -10.64 2.79 0.88
N PHE A 28 -9.53 2.50 0.24
CA PHE A 28 -9.47 2.45 -1.23
C PHE A 28 -10.12 1.17 -1.77
N GLU A 29 -10.75 1.26 -2.95
CA GLU A 29 -11.41 0.11 -3.60
C GLU A 29 -10.43 -0.97 -4.03
N SER A 30 -9.20 -0.60 -4.37
CA SER A 30 -8.14 -1.52 -4.77
C SER A 30 -6.76 -0.91 -4.51
N VAL A 31 -5.74 -1.77 -4.44
CA VAL A 31 -4.34 -1.34 -4.28
C VAL A 31 -3.91 -0.40 -5.41
N ASP A 32 -4.25 -0.73 -6.66
CA ASP A 32 -3.83 0.07 -7.81
C ASP A 32 -4.53 1.43 -7.86
N ALA A 33 -5.81 1.50 -7.46
CA ALA A 33 -6.54 2.76 -7.34
C ALA A 33 -5.94 3.62 -6.22
N GLY A 34 -5.65 3.00 -5.07
CA GLY A 34 -5.00 3.67 -3.95
C GLY A 34 -3.62 4.22 -4.31
N LEU A 35 -2.77 3.41 -4.93
CA LEU A 35 -1.43 3.84 -5.35
C LEU A 35 -1.47 5.00 -6.34
N ARG A 36 -2.36 4.99 -7.32
CA ARG A 36 -2.52 6.12 -8.26
C ARG A 36 -2.92 7.39 -7.54
N ASN A 37 -3.94 7.34 -6.70
CA ASN A 37 -4.40 8.50 -5.95
C ASN A 37 -3.29 9.07 -5.06
N VAL A 38 -2.59 8.23 -4.30
CA VAL A 38 -1.50 8.64 -3.43
C VAL A 38 -0.35 9.26 -4.22
N GLN A 39 0.00 8.70 -5.38
CA GLN A 39 1.07 9.24 -6.23
C GLN A 39 0.71 10.61 -6.84
N GLU A 40 -0.55 10.81 -7.24
CA GLU A 40 -1.07 12.09 -7.71
C GLU A 40 -0.98 13.15 -6.60
N GLU A 41 -1.43 12.83 -5.38
CA GLU A 41 -1.35 13.73 -4.22
C GLU A 41 0.11 14.05 -3.83
N LEU A 42 0.98 13.04 -3.80
CA LEU A 42 2.41 13.25 -3.54
C LEU A 42 3.06 14.15 -4.59
N HIS A 43 2.68 14.03 -5.86
CA HIS A 43 3.17 14.88 -6.92
C HIS A 43 2.71 16.33 -6.72
N ALA A 44 1.43 16.55 -6.48
CA ALA A 44 0.85 17.88 -6.24
C ALA A 44 1.47 18.57 -5.02
N ILE A 45 1.71 17.83 -3.93
CA ILE A 45 2.36 18.37 -2.73
C ILE A 45 3.82 18.76 -3.02
N ARG A 46 4.58 17.92 -3.73
CA ARG A 46 5.98 18.20 -4.11
C ARG A 46 6.09 19.43 -5.02
N GLU A 47 5.20 19.56 -5.99
CA GLU A 47 5.13 20.76 -6.83
C GLU A 47 4.84 22.01 -5.98
N SER A 48 3.86 21.93 -5.08
CA SER A 48 3.50 23.04 -4.19
C SER A 48 4.65 23.44 -3.27
N LEU A 49 5.39 22.46 -2.72
CA LEU A 49 6.59 22.75 -1.91
C LEU A 49 7.69 23.41 -2.73
N GLY A 50 7.95 22.92 -3.95
CA GLY A 50 8.92 23.54 -4.85
C GLY A 50 8.57 25.01 -5.21
N LEU A 51 7.30 25.28 -5.47
CA LEU A 51 6.83 26.65 -5.71
C LEU A 51 7.03 27.57 -4.47
N LEU A 52 6.77 27.05 -3.26
CA LEU A 52 6.97 27.81 -2.01
C LEU A 52 8.45 28.08 -1.73
N GLU A 53 9.34 27.14 -2.00
CA GLU A 53 10.79 27.33 -1.89
C GLU A 53 11.28 28.41 -2.85
N HIS A 54 10.81 28.38 -4.10
CA HIS A 54 11.13 29.43 -5.10
C HIS A 54 10.59 30.80 -4.68
N ALA A 55 9.35 30.85 -4.16
CA ALA A 55 8.76 32.10 -3.67
C ALA A 55 9.58 32.69 -2.50
N SER A 56 10.05 31.88 -1.58
CA SER A 56 10.92 32.31 -0.49
C SER A 56 12.20 32.97 -0.99
N ALA A 57 12.89 32.31 -1.94
CA ALA A 57 14.10 32.86 -2.55
C ALA A 57 13.84 34.18 -3.31
N VAL A 58 12.69 34.33 -3.98
CA VAL A 58 12.29 35.56 -4.64
C VAL A 58 12.08 36.67 -3.63
N PHE A 59 11.38 36.43 -2.52
CA PHE A 59 11.19 37.42 -1.46
C PHE A 59 12.50 37.87 -0.82
N GLU A 60 13.45 36.97 -0.61
CA GLU A 60 14.79 37.29 -0.13
C GLU A 60 15.53 38.21 -1.09
N ARG A 61 15.49 37.92 -2.37
CA ARG A 61 16.11 38.74 -3.42
C ARG A 61 15.48 40.15 -3.48
N ILE A 62 14.13 40.24 -3.40
CA ILE A 62 13.41 41.52 -3.37
C ILE A 62 13.84 42.32 -2.17
N GLN A 63 13.90 41.74 -0.98
CA GLN A 63 14.31 42.41 0.26
C GLN A 63 15.76 42.90 0.18
N HIS A 64 16.66 41.99 -0.22
CA HIS A 64 18.09 42.37 -0.35
C HIS A 64 18.30 43.52 -1.35
N HIS A 65 17.62 43.45 -2.50
CA HIS A 65 17.72 44.53 -3.50
C HIS A 65 17.17 45.88 -2.97
N ALA A 66 16.06 45.86 -2.20
CA ALA A 66 15.52 47.05 -1.61
C ALA A 66 16.48 47.69 -0.59
N HIS A 67 17.17 46.86 0.19
CA HIS A 67 18.20 47.36 1.13
C HIS A 67 19.42 47.90 0.42
N ASP A 68 19.88 47.29 -0.67
CA ASP A 68 21.08 47.71 -1.39
C ASP A 68 20.86 48.90 -2.31
N LYS A 69 19.76 48.92 -3.03
CA LYS A 69 19.48 49.89 -4.10
C LYS A 69 18.39 50.88 -3.78
N HIS A 70 17.72 50.74 -2.66
CA HIS A 70 16.56 51.52 -2.27
C HIS A 70 15.42 51.54 -3.30
N VAL A 71 15.29 50.41 -4.04
CA VAL A 71 14.29 50.19 -5.07
C VAL A 71 13.73 48.78 -4.89
N CYS A 72 12.42 48.62 -5.01
CA CYS A 72 11.79 47.30 -5.01
C CYS A 72 12.07 46.60 -6.33
N LEU A 73 12.68 45.41 -6.29
CA LEU A 73 12.99 44.63 -7.48
C LEU A 73 11.73 44.17 -8.26
N ALA A 74 10.57 44.03 -7.60
CA ALA A 74 9.34 43.55 -8.23
C ALA A 74 8.53 44.64 -8.92
N CYS A 75 8.51 45.87 -8.40
CA CYS A 75 7.68 46.97 -8.94
C CYS A 75 8.47 48.24 -9.28
N GLU A 76 9.78 48.20 -9.13
CA GLU A 76 10.72 49.30 -9.44
C GLU A 76 10.44 50.61 -8.68
N GLN A 77 9.57 50.58 -7.65
CA GLN A 77 9.30 51.76 -6.82
C GLN A 77 10.43 51.99 -5.85
N ALA A 78 10.70 53.31 -5.61
CA ALA A 78 11.67 53.70 -4.60
C ALA A 78 11.26 53.27 -3.19
N VAL A 79 12.19 52.70 -2.44
CA VAL A 79 12.03 52.33 -1.04
C VAL A 79 13.03 53.15 -0.21
N PRO A 80 12.65 54.35 0.21
CA PRO A 80 13.57 55.19 0.96
C PRO A 80 13.94 54.54 2.29
N PRO A 81 15.13 54.84 2.87
CA PRO A 81 15.60 54.24 4.12
C PRO A 81 14.60 54.30 5.27
N SER A 82 13.83 55.39 5.34
CA SER A 82 12.75 55.53 6.34
C SER A 82 11.58 54.55 6.19
N SER A 83 11.40 54.02 5.00
CA SER A 83 10.30 53.07 4.69
C SER A 83 10.75 51.58 4.71
N LEU A 84 12.05 51.31 4.84
CA LEU A 84 12.57 49.94 4.87
C LEU A 84 11.93 49.07 5.97
N PRO A 85 11.73 49.57 7.22
CA PRO A 85 11.08 48.70 8.24
C PRO A 85 9.65 48.30 7.88
N ALA A 86 8.87 49.21 7.27
CA ALA A 86 7.51 48.92 6.82
C ALA A 86 7.51 47.96 5.63
N PHE A 87 8.47 48.13 4.71
CA PHE A 87 8.68 47.23 3.58
C PHE A 87 9.04 45.80 4.06
N ASP A 88 9.98 45.69 5.00
CA ASP A 88 10.38 44.39 5.58
C ASP A 88 9.20 43.70 6.29
N ALA A 89 8.41 44.47 7.05
CA ALA A 89 7.21 43.95 7.69
C ALA A 89 6.19 43.40 6.64
N HIS A 90 6.05 44.11 5.52
CA HIS A 90 5.18 43.67 4.44
C HIS A 90 5.69 42.37 3.78
N ILE A 91 6.99 42.29 3.48
CA ILE A 91 7.61 41.06 2.95
C ILE A 91 7.46 39.92 3.96
N ALA A 92 7.65 40.16 5.25
CA ALA A 92 7.45 39.16 6.29
C ALA A 92 5.99 38.65 6.34
N GLN A 93 4.99 39.53 6.16
CA GLN A 93 3.58 39.14 6.06
C GLN A 93 3.31 38.28 4.80
N LEU A 94 3.90 38.61 3.66
CA LEU A 94 3.78 37.80 2.43
C LEU A 94 4.41 36.42 2.63
N ARG A 95 5.58 36.34 3.26
CA ARG A 95 6.21 35.07 3.65
C ARG A 95 5.32 34.25 4.59
N GLN A 96 4.72 34.90 5.59
CA GLN A 96 3.82 34.20 6.53
C GLN A 96 2.56 33.68 5.85
N ARG A 97 2.01 34.40 4.86
CA ARG A 97 0.88 33.91 4.06
C ARG A 97 1.26 32.74 3.17
N SER A 98 2.53 32.64 2.75
CA SER A 98 3.05 31.47 2.02
C SER A 98 3.56 30.36 2.95
N SER A 99 3.38 30.46 4.28
CA SER A 99 3.88 29.50 5.28
C SER A 99 3.04 28.21 5.41
N ALA A 100 2.26 27.86 4.38
CA ALA A 100 1.69 26.53 4.23
C ALA A 100 2.75 25.41 4.16
N HIS A 101 4.04 25.77 4.11
CA HIS A 101 5.15 24.83 3.99
C HIS A 101 5.16 23.76 5.10
N ALA A 102 4.93 24.17 6.35
CA ALA A 102 4.93 23.23 7.47
C ALA A 102 3.75 22.23 7.39
N SER A 103 2.56 22.70 6.97
CA SER A 103 1.40 21.86 6.74
C SER A 103 1.65 20.88 5.59
N LEU A 104 2.12 21.39 4.45
CA LEU A 104 2.43 20.56 3.28
C LEU A 104 3.54 19.54 3.56
N ALA A 105 4.52 19.86 4.41
CA ALA A 105 5.55 18.90 4.81
C ALA A 105 4.99 17.79 5.71
N ALA A 106 4.04 18.11 6.59
CA ALA A 106 3.31 17.11 7.39
C ALA A 106 2.43 16.24 6.51
N ASP A 107 1.71 16.84 5.55
CA ASP A 107 0.89 16.13 4.59
C ASP A 107 1.74 15.19 3.72
N LEU A 108 2.90 15.66 3.23
CA LEU A 108 3.86 14.83 2.49
C LEU A 108 4.27 13.59 3.29
N THR A 109 4.57 13.77 4.58
CA THR A 109 4.94 12.64 5.45
C THR A 109 3.80 11.64 5.59
N SER A 110 2.57 12.13 5.76
CA SER A 110 1.38 11.30 5.87
C SER A 110 1.13 10.49 4.59
N TRP A 111 1.22 11.12 3.42
CA TRP A 111 1.03 10.47 2.14
C TRP A 111 2.13 9.46 1.80
N VAL A 112 3.39 9.73 2.18
CA VAL A 112 4.48 8.74 2.06
C VAL A 112 4.23 7.50 2.93
N GLN A 113 3.70 7.69 4.14
CA GLN A 113 3.31 6.56 4.99
C GLN A 113 2.15 5.76 4.38
N MET A 114 1.19 6.45 3.77
CA MET A 114 0.08 5.82 3.06
C MET A 114 0.58 5.01 1.85
N GLU A 115 1.49 5.56 1.06
CA GLU A 115 2.12 4.85 -0.05
C GLU A 115 2.79 3.55 0.42
N ALA A 116 3.57 3.61 1.51
CA ALA A 116 4.21 2.44 2.10
C ALA A 116 3.19 1.37 2.53
N LYS A 117 2.08 1.76 3.16
CA LYS A 117 0.99 0.84 3.52
C LYS A 117 0.37 0.16 2.30
N LEU A 118 0.16 0.89 1.21
CA LEU A 118 -0.40 0.34 -0.02
C LEU A 118 0.56 -0.64 -0.72
N TYR A 119 1.87 -0.44 -0.63
CA TYR A 119 2.84 -1.45 -1.07
C TYR A 119 2.77 -2.72 -0.21
N MET A 120 2.59 -2.59 1.11
CA MET A 120 2.32 -3.76 1.97
C MET A 120 0.99 -4.43 1.63
N ALA A 121 -0.04 -3.66 1.26
CA ALA A 121 -1.31 -4.19 0.79
C ALA A 121 -1.16 -4.99 -0.52
N LYS A 122 -0.31 -4.52 -1.43
CA LYS A 122 0.01 -5.25 -2.67
C LYS A 122 0.62 -6.62 -2.39
N GLU A 123 1.58 -6.67 -1.48
CA GLU A 123 2.19 -7.93 -1.06
C GLU A 123 1.17 -8.86 -0.38
N ALA A 124 0.36 -8.32 0.55
CA ALA A 124 -0.70 -9.08 1.19
C ALA A 124 -1.75 -9.61 0.19
N HIS A 125 -2.05 -8.84 -0.86
CA HIS A 125 -2.95 -9.27 -1.92
C HIS A 125 -2.39 -10.46 -2.71
N ILE A 126 -1.11 -10.43 -3.05
CA ILE A 126 -0.41 -11.54 -3.73
C ILE A 126 -0.48 -12.79 -2.84
N GLN A 127 -0.05 -12.68 -1.58
CA GLN A 127 -0.06 -13.80 -0.64
C GLN A 127 -1.47 -14.39 -0.46
N ARG A 128 -2.50 -13.55 -0.41
CA ARG A 128 -3.89 -14.00 -0.34
C ARG A 128 -4.29 -14.79 -1.59
N THR A 129 -3.96 -14.28 -2.77
CA THR A 129 -4.30 -14.91 -4.03
C THR A 129 -3.62 -16.29 -4.16
N GLU A 130 -2.32 -16.35 -3.90
CA GLU A 130 -1.53 -17.59 -3.91
C GLU A 130 -2.08 -18.61 -2.90
N HIS A 131 -2.46 -18.14 -1.71
CA HIS A 131 -3.06 -19.02 -0.70
C HIS A 131 -4.39 -19.61 -1.18
N PHE A 132 -5.29 -18.82 -1.74
CA PHE A 132 -6.58 -19.30 -2.24
C PHE A 132 -6.42 -20.23 -3.45
N GLU A 133 -5.52 -19.94 -4.37
CA GLU A 133 -5.22 -20.80 -5.52
C GLU A 133 -4.66 -22.15 -5.08
N SER A 134 -3.70 -22.14 -4.16
CA SER A 134 -3.10 -23.34 -3.60
C SER A 134 -4.15 -24.19 -2.85
N HIS A 135 -4.97 -23.55 -2.02
CA HIS A 135 -6.04 -24.22 -1.29
C HIS A 135 -7.08 -24.84 -2.24
N ALA A 136 -7.48 -24.11 -3.28
CA ALA A 136 -8.42 -24.62 -4.29
C ALA A 136 -7.85 -25.84 -5.05
N ALA A 137 -6.58 -25.77 -5.45
CA ALA A 137 -5.89 -26.87 -6.13
C ALA A 137 -5.80 -28.13 -5.25
N LEU A 138 -5.43 -27.97 -3.96
CA LEU A 138 -5.37 -29.08 -3.01
C LEU A 138 -6.74 -29.66 -2.72
N SER A 139 -7.75 -28.83 -2.54
CA SER A 139 -9.13 -29.27 -2.32
C SER A 139 -9.66 -30.10 -3.51
N SER A 140 -9.38 -29.67 -4.74
CA SER A 140 -9.73 -30.40 -5.95
C SER A 140 -9.05 -31.79 -6.01
N ARG A 141 -7.72 -31.83 -5.79
CA ARG A 141 -6.95 -33.10 -5.77
C ARG A 141 -7.46 -34.06 -4.70
N MET A 142 -7.80 -33.53 -3.53
CA MET A 142 -8.35 -34.31 -2.42
C MET A 142 -9.72 -34.90 -2.77
N GLN A 143 -10.59 -34.10 -3.41
CA GLN A 143 -11.89 -34.57 -3.86
C GLN A 143 -11.76 -35.67 -4.93
N ASP A 144 -10.83 -35.48 -5.88
CA ASP A 144 -10.53 -36.47 -6.90
C ASP A 144 -9.99 -37.79 -6.30
N ALA A 145 -9.08 -37.70 -5.32
CA ALA A 145 -8.55 -38.86 -4.63
C ALA A 145 -9.66 -39.63 -3.87
N LYS A 146 -10.53 -38.88 -3.17
CA LYS A 146 -11.68 -39.44 -2.46
C LYS A 146 -12.64 -40.14 -3.41
N GLN A 147 -12.96 -39.53 -4.55
CA GLN A 147 -13.86 -40.13 -5.56
C GLN A 147 -13.26 -41.38 -6.21
N ARG A 148 -11.92 -41.39 -6.44
CA ARG A 148 -11.22 -42.60 -6.93
C ARG A 148 -11.27 -43.74 -5.91
N ALA A 149 -11.03 -43.41 -4.62
CA ALA A 149 -11.12 -44.38 -3.53
C ALA A 149 -12.54 -44.97 -3.40
N GLU A 150 -13.57 -44.13 -3.42
CA GLU A 150 -14.98 -44.56 -3.38
C GLU A 150 -15.35 -45.43 -4.61
N SER A 151 -14.89 -45.01 -5.79
CA SER A 151 -15.11 -45.75 -7.03
C SER A 151 -14.39 -47.11 -7.04
N ALA A 152 -13.21 -47.18 -6.43
CA ALA A 152 -12.48 -48.46 -6.26
C ALA A 152 -13.19 -49.37 -5.25
N ALA A 153 -13.67 -48.82 -4.15
CA ALA A 153 -14.45 -49.57 -3.15
C ALA A 153 -15.80 -50.10 -3.71
N ALA A 154 -16.50 -49.26 -4.52
CA ALA A 154 -17.77 -49.62 -5.14
C ALA A 154 -17.63 -50.74 -6.19
N ARG A 155 -16.51 -50.80 -6.92
CA ARG A 155 -16.21 -51.84 -7.90
C ARG A 155 -15.93 -53.22 -7.29
N GLY A 156 -15.88 -53.29 -5.98
CA GLY A 156 -15.92 -54.42 -5.08
C GLY A 156 -15.22 -55.72 -5.50
N ARG A 157 -14.37 -56.25 -4.63
CA ARG A 157 -13.87 -57.65 -4.61
C ARG A 157 -12.88 -58.05 -5.70
N GLY A 158 -11.90 -57.25 -6.00
CA GLY A 158 -10.83 -57.66 -6.90
C GLY A 158 -9.75 -56.60 -7.14
N ALA A 159 -9.81 -55.46 -6.49
CA ALA A 159 -8.72 -54.49 -6.57
C ALA A 159 -7.49 -55.06 -5.84
N PRO A 160 -6.32 -55.16 -6.50
CA PRO A 160 -5.10 -55.58 -5.82
C PRO A 160 -4.83 -54.65 -4.66
N GLN A 161 -4.49 -55.23 -3.49
CA GLN A 161 -4.17 -54.48 -2.24
C GLN A 161 -3.26 -53.28 -2.48
N GLY A 162 -2.30 -53.40 -3.41
CA GLY A 162 -1.37 -52.35 -3.78
C GLY A 162 -1.99 -51.06 -4.31
N ARG A 163 -3.17 -51.07 -4.95
CA ARG A 163 -3.87 -49.84 -5.39
C ARG A 163 -4.55 -49.11 -4.25
N LEU A 164 -5.01 -49.82 -3.24
CA LEU A 164 -5.56 -49.17 -2.03
C LEU A 164 -4.46 -48.52 -1.22
N ASP A 165 -3.27 -49.14 -1.19
CA ASP A 165 -2.09 -48.56 -0.52
C ASP A 165 -1.57 -47.34 -1.26
N GLU A 166 -1.62 -47.28 -2.61
CA GLU A 166 -1.29 -46.09 -3.41
C GLU A 166 -2.25 -44.92 -3.11
N TYR A 167 -3.57 -45.17 -3.08
CA TYR A 167 -4.55 -44.11 -2.77
C TYR A 167 -4.43 -43.63 -1.33
N ALA A 168 -4.05 -44.49 -0.39
CA ALA A 168 -3.77 -44.10 0.99
C ALA A 168 -2.47 -43.33 1.13
N ALA A 169 -1.48 -43.55 0.26
CA ALA A 169 -0.27 -42.79 0.18
C ALA A 169 -0.52 -41.36 -0.39
N ASP A 170 -1.25 -41.29 -1.52
CA ASP A 170 -1.67 -40.01 -2.14
C ASP A 170 -2.48 -39.15 -1.17
N ALA A 171 -3.40 -39.74 -0.40
CA ALA A 171 -4.19 -39.04 0.59
C ALA A 171 -3.31 -38.46 1.71
N ARG A 172 -2.31 -39.21 2.21
CA ARG A 172 -1.37 -38.73 3.23
C ARG A 172 -0.45 -37.62 2.73
N GLU A 173 0.01 -37.71 1.47
CA GLU A 173 0.81 -36.64 0.86
C GLU A 173 0.01 -35.32 0.72
N LEU A 174 -1.29 -35.42 0.38
CA LEU A 174 -2.20 -34.30 0.29
C LEU A 174 -2.52 -33.69 1.68
N GLU A 175 -2.61 -34.54 2.71
CA GLU A 175 -2.76 -34.10 4.11
C GLU A 175 -1.53 -33.29 4.56
N ALA A 176 -0.32 -33.80 4.29
CA ALA A 176 0.92 -33.10 4.62
C ALA A 176 1.03 -31.76 3.88
N ALA A 177 0.68 -31.71 2.59
CA ALA A 177 0.70 -30.47 1.82
C ALA A 177 -0.33 -29.43 2.29
N LEU A 178 -1.46 -29.86 2.88
CA LEU A 178 -2.43 -28.98 3.53
C LEU A 178 -1.92 -28.45 4.88
N GLU A 179 -1.18 -29.26 5.62
CA GLU A 179 -0.55 -28.82 6.88
C GLU A 179 0.54 -27.77 6.64
N ASP A 180 1.32 -27.89 5.57
CA ASP A 180 2.36 -26.92 5.19
C ASP A 180 1.79 -25.55 4.74
N LEU A 181 0.50 -25.50 4.36
CA LEU A 181 -0.20 -24.25 4.01
C LEU A 181 -0.72 -23.47 5.23
N ASN A 182 -0.69 -24.04 6.42
CA ASN A 182 -1.15 -23.43 7.67
C ASN A 182 0.01 -22.86 8.48
#